data_2502faab3436d5320e1bd1967c3eb610
#
_entry.id   2502faab3436d5320e1bd1967c3eb610
#
_cell.length_a   1.000
_cell.length_b   1.000
_cell.length_c   1.000
_cell.angle_alpha   90.00
_cell.angle_beta   90.00
_cell.angle_gamma   90.00
#
_symmetry.space_group_name_H-M   'P 1'
#
loop_
_entity.id
_entity.type
_entity.pdbx_description
1 polymer ?
#
loop_
_entity_poly.entity_id
_entity_poly.type
_entity_poly.pdbx_seq_one_letter_code
_entity_poly.pdbx_strand_id
1 'polypeptide(L)'
;MMKTFMRFFQRTVLLALLIALGTWLFYIGREHRVFLDNKSIERDGKNFRALEQVNVSINGGEPIELLARDRDMAVTVGPKFFLKVEFLDSMGGDVERVVEMTLEPGFDKDLMLSMPLLNAARGDFILPPPAAAAPKPEEPAPATPETPNP
;
A
#
# COMPACT_ATOMS: atom_id res chain seq x y z
N MET A 1 -41.52 18.40 -33.54
CA MET A 1 -40.85 17.13 -33.19
C MET A 1 -39.32 17.25 -33.10
N MET A 2 -38.62 17.90 -34.02
CA MET A 2 -37.14 18.01 -34.03
C MET A 2 -36.54 18.69 -32.81
N LYS A 3 -37.13 19.75 -32.26
CA LYS A 3 -36.63 20.48 -31.08
C LYS A 3 -36.70 19.65 -29.79
N THR A 4 -37.70 18.78 -29.63
CA THR A 4 -37.86 17.92 -28.45
C THR A 4 -36.86 16.78 -28.50
N PHE A 5 -36.62 16.19 -29.65
CA PHE A 5 -35.60 15.16 -29.88
C PHE A 5 -34.19 15.69 -29.58
N MET A 6 -33.87 16.91 -30.03
CA MET A 6 -32.58 17.54 -29.81
C MET A 6 -32.31 17.82 -28.33
N ARG A 7 -33.34 18.24 -27.57
CA ARG A 7 -33.24 18.43 -26.12
C ARG A 7 -33.04 17.09 -25.35
N PHE A 8 -33.74 16.05 -25.81
CA PHE A 8 -33.56 14.71 -25.23
C PHE A 8 -32.16 14.18 -25.50
N PHE A 9 -31.68 14.29 -26.72
CA PHE A 9 -30.33 13.90 -27.11
C PHE A 9 -29.24 14.64 -26.29
N GLN A 10 -29.37 15.96 -26.15
CA GLN A 10 -28.43 16.74 -25.32
C GLN A 10 -28.39 16.28 -23.85
N ARG A 11 -29.55 15.96 -23.26
CA ARG A 11 -29.64 15.45 -21.88
C ARG A 11 -29.01 14.08 -21.76
N THR A 12 -29.21 13.20 -22.73
CA THR A 12 -28.61 11.86 -22.72
C THR A 12 -27.08 11.94 -22.86
N VAL A 13 -26.57 12.80 -23.73
CA VAL A 13 -25.12 13.03 -23.87
C VAL A 13 -24.52 13.60 -22.58
N LEU A 14 -25.20 14.57 -21.96
CA LEU A 14 -24.73 15.14 -20.71
C LEU A 14 -24.68 14.08 -19.59
N LEU A 15 -25.73 13.26 -19.50
CA LEU A 15 -25.76 12.15 -18.51
C LEU A 15 -24.64 11.14 -18.76
N ALA A 16 -24.40 10.78 -20.02
CA ALA A 16 -23.32 9.87 -20.38
C ALA A 16 -21.93 10.44 -20.01
N LEU A 17 -21.72 11.74 -20.24
CA LEU A 17 -20.49 12.42 -19.83
C LEU A 17 -20.30 12.44 -18.32
N LEU A 18 -21.36 12.66 -17.54
CA LEU A 18 -21.30 12.63 -16.07
C LEU A 18 -20.97 11.23 -15.55
N ILE A 19 -21.54 10.18 -16.13
CA ILE A 19 -21.23 8.80 -15.76
C ILE A 19 -19.77 8.48 -16.12
N ALA A 20 -19.31 8.88 -17.31
CA ALA A 20 -17.92 8.67 -17.72
C ALA A 20 -16.94 9.40 -16.79
N LEU A 21 -17.24 10.65 -16.43
CA LEU A 21 -16.44 11.43 -15.49
C LEU A 21 -16.44 10.78 -14.10
N GLY A 22 -17.59 10.36 -13.58
CA GLY A 22 -17.68 9.67 -12.29
C GLY A 22 -16.88 8.37 -12.25
N THR A 23 -16.94 7.57 -13.30
CA THR A 23 -16.15 6.34 -13.43
C THR A 23 -14.65 6.64 -13.48
N TRP A 24 -14.26 7.67 -14.20
CA TRP A 24 -12.88 8.12 -14.30
C TRP A 24 -12.35 8.59 -12.95
N LEU A 25 -13.07 9.43 -12.24
CA LEU A 25 -12.69 9.90 -10.90
C LEU A 25 -12.62 8.76 -9.89
N PHE A 26 -13.53 7.80 -9.94
CA PHE A 26 -13.49 6.60 -9.11
C PHE A 26 -12.23 5.78 -9.35
N TYR A 27 -11.80 5.64 -10.61
CA TYR A 27 -10.60 4.89 -10.95
C TYR A 27 -9.32 5.58 -10.47
N ILE A 28 -9.23 6.92 -10.64
CA ILE A 28 -8.05 7.69 -10.22
C ILE A 28 -7.99 7.87 -8.69
N GLY A 29 -9.13 8.04 -8.04
CA GLY A 29 -9.21 8.30 -6.59
C GLY A 29 -9.09 7.06 -5.70
N ARG A 30 -8.79 5.89 -6.26
CA ARG A 30 -8.70 4.65 -5.49
C ARG A 30 -7.48 4.65 -4.58
N GLU A 31 -7.70 4.36 -3.31
CA GLU A 31 -6.63 4.17 -2.32
C GLU A 31 -6.15 2.73 -2.31
N HIS A 32 -4.83 2.58 -2.15
CA HIS A 32 -4.16 1.29 -1.97
C HIS A 32 -3.30 1.33 -0.72
N ARG A 33 -3.40 0.30 0.11
CA ARG A 33 -2.52 0.11 1.27
C ARG A 33 -1.38 -0.81 0.86
N VAL A 34 -0.17 -0.30 0.99
CA VAL A 34 1.05 -1.01 0.66
C VAL A 34 1.74 -1.40 1.96
N PHE A 35 1.71 -2.67 2.29
CA PHE A 35 2.44 -3.23 3.42
C PHE A 35 3.86 -3.52 2.99
N LEU A 36 4.81 -2.98 3.72
CA LEU A 36 6.24 -3.17 3.52
C LEU A 36 6.73 -4.17 4.57
N ASP A 37 7.22 -5.32 4.15
CA ASP A 37 7.60 -6.40 5.06
C ASP A 37 9.08 -6.73 4.92
N ASN A 38 9.85 -6.50 5.99
CA ASN A 38 11.26 -6.85 6.08
C ASN A 38 11.47 -8.05 7.02
N LYS A 39 10.69 -9.13 6.81
CA LYS A 39 10.83 -10.36 7.58
C LYS A 39 11.49 -11.44 6.74
N SER A 40 12.23 -12.31 7.41
CA SER A 40 12.78 -13.49 6.76
C SER A 40 11.64 -14.36 6.22
N ILE A 41 11.80 -14.84 4.99
CA ILE A 41 10.81 -15.67 4.32
C ILE A 41 11.50 -16.85 3.65
N GLU A 42 10.87 -18.02 3.74
CA GLU A 42 11.31 -19.21 3.02
C GLU A 42 10.50 -19.38 1.73
N ARG A 43 11.19 -19.54 0.62
CA ARG A 43 10.62 -19.80 -0.71
C ARG A 43 11.50 -20.77 -1.47
N ASP A 44 10.85 -21.78 -2.07
CA ASP A 44 11.52 -22.80 -2.89
C ASP A 44 12.70 -23.47 -2.16
N GLY A 45 12.57 -23.73 -0.85
CA GLY A 45 13.59 -24.33 -0.01
C GLY A 45 14.80 -23.41 0.27
N LYS A 46 14.70 -22.13 -0.07
CA LYS A 46 15.71 -21.10 0.25
C LYS A 46 15.17 -20.14 1.27
N ASN A 47 15.99 -19.81 2.26
CA ASN A 47 15.68 -18.83 3.27
C ASN A 47 16.25 -17.47 2.88
N PHE A 48 15.37 -16.49 2.65
CA PHE A 48 15.70 -15.09 2.41
C PHE A 48 15.63 -14.35 3.75
N ARG A 49 16.77 -13.94 4.25
CA ARG A 49 16.87 -13.29 5.55
C ARG A 49 16.37 -11.85 5.49
N ALA A 50 15.79 -11.39 6.59
CA ALA A 50 15.51 -9.98 6.78
C ALA A 50 16.78 -9.14 6.60
N LEU A 51 16.65 -8.00 5.97
CA LEU A 51 17.73 -7.03 5.76
C LEU A 51 17.89 -6.20 7.02
N GLU A 52 19.11 -5.74 7.34
CA GLU A 52 19.37 -4.97 8.55
C GLU A 52 18.64 -3.63 8.52
N GLN A 53 18.72 -2.93 7.38
CA GLN A 53 18.02 -1.67 7.18
C GLN A 53 17.66 -1.48 5.70
N VAL A 54 16.45 -0.98 5.45
CA VAL A 54 15.95 -0.66 4.12
C VAL A 54 15.16 0.63 4.18
N ASN A 55 15.42 1.55 3.28
CA ASN A 55 14.64 2.78 3.13
C ASN A 55 13.72 2.66 1.92
N VAL A 56 12.45 2.88 2.14
CA VAL A 56 11.42 2.76 1.10
C VAL A 56 10.71 4.08 0.92
N SER A 57 10.75 4.64 -0.28
CA SER A 57 9.99 5.85 -0.65
C SER A 57 8.91 5.50 -1.66
N ILE A 58 7.71 6.00 -1.43
CA ILE A 58 6.56 5.82 -2.33
C ILE A 58 6.19 7.18 -2.91
N ASN A 59 6.09 7.27 -4.24
CA ASN A 59 5.76 8.49 -4.98
C ASN A 59 6.67 9.70 -4.64
N GLY A 60 7.94 9.43 -4.26
CA GLY A 60 8.87 10.48 -3.87
C GLY A 60 8.58 11.12 -2.50
N GLY A 61 7.73 10.48 -1.69
CA GLY A 61 7.50 10.88 -0.30
C GLY A 61 8.70 10.63 0.61
N GLU A 62 8.53 10.95 1.88
CA GLU A 62 9.56 10.70 2.89
C GLU A 62 9.91 9.21 2.94
N PRO A 63 11.20 8.86 3.05
CA PRO A 63 11.61 7.47 3.16
C PRO A 63 11.14 6.86 4.48
N ILE A 64 10.53 5.69 4.36
CA ILE A 64 10.13 4.84 5.48
C ILE A 64 11.31 3.91 5.77
N GLU A 65 11.86 4.01 6.95
CA GLU A 65 12.95 3.16 7.41
C GLU A 65 12.40 1.86 7.99
N LEU A 66 12.85 0.74 7.46
CA LEU A 66 12.49 -0.59 7.91
C LEU A 66 13.73 -1.30 8.45
N LEU A 67 13.75 -1.60 9.73
CA LEU A 67 14.76 -2.43 10.36
C LEU A 67 14.45 -3.93 10.16
N ALA A 68 15.40 -4.77 10.57
CA ALA A 68 15.22 -6.20 10.46
C ALA A 68 14.00 -6.69 11.25
N ARG A 69 13.13 -7.47 10.59
CA ARG A 69 11.85 -8.00 11.08
C ARG A 69 10.74 -6.97 11.24
N ASP A 70 10.97 -5.77 10.77
CA ASP A 70 9.99 -4.69 10.83
C ASP A 70 8.94 -4.84 9.72
N ARG A 71 7.79 -4.24 9.96
CA ARG A 71 6.72 -4.10 8.99
C ARG A 71 6.08 -2.74 9.16
N ASP A 72 5.89 -2.06 8.06
CA ASP A 72 5.20 -0.78 8.03
C ASP A 72 4.14 -0.77 6.92
N MET A 73 3.33 0.27 6.89
CA MET A 73 2.25 0.44 5.93
C MET A 73 2.24 1.87 5.40
N ALA A 74 2.23 1.97 4.09
CA ALA A 74 2.00 3.24 3.41
C ALA A 74 0.66 3.22 2.66
N VAL A 75 0.07 4.39 2.51
CA VAL A 75 -1.14 4.59 1.71
C VAL A 75 -0.77 5.37 0.46
N THR A 76 -1.20 4.87 -0.68
CA THR A 76 -1.03 5.55 -1.96
C THR A 76 -2.35 5.65 -2.69
N VAL A 77 -2.50 6.65 -3.55
CA VAL A 77 -3.71 6.91 -4.33
C VAL A 77 -3.39 6.83 -5.81
N GLY A 78 -4.29 6.23 -6.56
CA GLY A 78 -4.20 6.17 -8.00
C GLY A 78 -3.87 4.79 -8.56
N PRO A 79 -3.97 4.63 -9.89
CA PRO A 79 -3.84 3.33 -10.55
C PRO A 79 -2.41 2.79 -10.58
N LYS A 80 -1.42 3.66 -10.33
CA LYS A 80 0.00 3.34 -10.35
C LYS A 80 0.70 4.12 -9.24
N PHE A 81 1.77 3.55 -8.70
CA PHE A 81 2.67 4.26 -7.80
C PHE A 81 4.12 3.92 -8.09
N PHE A 82 4.98 4.89 -7.84
CA PHE A 82 6.42 4.75 -7.97
C PHE A 82 7.02 4.31 -6.63
N LEU A 83 7.78 3.22 -6.66
CA LEU A 83 8.48 2.66 -5.52
C LEU A 83 9.98 2.85 -5.72
N LYS A 84 10.64 3.46 -4.75
CA LYS A 84 12.09 3.51 -4.64
C LYS A 84 12.52 2.83 -3.35
N VAL A 85 13.38 1.83 -3.47
CA VAL A 85 13.91 1.06 -2.35
C VAL A 85 15.42 1.20 -2.33
N GLU A 86 15.96 1.66 -1.20
CA GLU A 86 17.38 1.77 -0.94
C GLU A 86 17.79 0.71 0.08
N PHE A 87 18.62 -0.21 -0.36
CA PHE A 87 19.21 -1.23 0.50
C PHE A 87 20.50 -0.69 1.08
N LEU A 88 20.60 -0.66 2.39
CA LEU A 88 21.78 -0.17 3.10
C LEU A 88 22.71 -1.34 3.44
N ASP A 89 24.01 -1.03 3.51
CA ASP A 89 25.01 -1.99 3.97
C ASP A 89 24.80 -2.35 5.45
N SER A 90 25.32 -3.51 5.84
CA SER A 90 25.22 -4.09 7.18
C SER A 90 25.77 -3.20 8.30
N MET A 91 26.48 -2.13 7.98
CA MET A 91 26.91 -1.10 8.93
C MET A 91 25.95 0.11 8.98
N GLY A 92 24.86 0.10 8.21
CA GLY A 92 23.80 1.13 8.25
C GLY A 92 24.19 2.51 7.70
N GLY A 93 25.30 2.61 6.96
CA GLY A 93 25.83 3.90 6.52
C GLY A 93 25.72 4.19 5.03
N ASP A 94 26.03 3.25 4.20
CA ASP A 94 26.10 3.46 2.76
C ASP A 94 24.98 2.71 2.01
N VAL A 95 24.45 3.36 0.96
CA VAL A 95 23.46 2.73 0.07
C VAL A 95 24.19 1.77 -0.85
N GLU A 96 24.01 0.46 -0.62
CA GLU A 96 24.59 -0.60 -1.43
C GLU A 96 23.89 -0.72 -2.78
N ARG A 97 22.57 -0.61 -2.76
CA ARG A 97 21.74 -0.82 -3.96
C ARG A 97 20.47 0.00 -3.91
N VAL A 98 20.10 0.55 -5.06
CA VAL A 98 18.81 1.24 -5.26
C VAL A 98 18.00 0.47 -6.29
N VAL A 99 16.73 0.22 -5.99
CA VAL A 99 15.76 -0.37 -6.90
C VAL A 99 14.61 0.60 -7.07
N GLU A 100 14.34 0.97 -8.31
CA GLU A 100 13.24 1.85 -8.68
C GLU A 100 12.30 1.13 -9.62
N MET A 101 11.01 1.18 -9.34
CA MET A 101 9.99 0.55 -10.16
C MET A 101 8.64 1.24 -10.05
N THR A 102 7.81 1.07 -11.07
CA THR A 102 6.41 1.47 -11.03
C THR A 102 5.56 0.23 -10.84
N LEU A 103 4.68 0.25 -9.85
CA LEU A 103 3.74 -0.82 -9.55
C LEU A 103 2.32 -0.40 -9.91
N GLU A 104 1.57 -1.34 -10.46
CA GLU A 104 0.16 -1.20 -10.82
C GLU A 104 -0.66 -2.18 -9.99
N PRO A 105 -1.24 -1.75 -8.86
CA PRO A 105 -2.00 -2.64 -7.98
C PRO A 105 -3.31 -3.16 -8.58
N GLY A 106 -3.73 -2.60 -9.71
CA GLY A 106 -4.99 -2.98 -10.35
C GLY A 106 -6.20 -2.65 -9.49
N PHE A 107 -6.97 -3.67 -9.16
CA PHE A 107 -8.16 -3.54 -8.30
C PHE A 107 -7.91 -3.95 -6.85
N ASP A 108 -6.74 -4.45 -6.54
CA ASP A 108 -6.38 -4.86 -5.20
C ASP A 108 -6.24 -3.64 -4.28
N LYS A 109 -6.91 -3.69 -3.15
CA LYS A 109 -6.85 -2.62 -2.16
C LYS A 109 -5.58 -2.68 -1.33
N ASP A 110 -5.12 -3.88 -1.07
CA ASP A 110 -4.03 -4.19 -0.15
C ASP A 110 -2.94 -4.97 -0.90
N LEU A 111 -1.71 -4.49 -0.84
CA LEU A 111 -0.53 -5.17 -1.36
C LEU A 111 0.48 -5.38 -0.24
N MET A 112 1.18 -6.51 -0.25
CA MET A 112 2.32 -6.72 0.64
C MET A 112 3.58 -6.94 -0.20
N LEU A 113 4.62 -6.16 0.08
CA LEU A 113 5.90 -6.21 -0.60
C LEU A 113 6.95 -6.78 0.35
N SER A 114 7.60 -7.87 -0.07
CA SER A 114 8.69 -8.47 0.69
C SER A 114 10.02 -7.87 0.28
N MET A 115 10.67 -7.16 1.17
CA MET A 115 11.98 -6.54 0.94
C MET A 115 13.09 -7.57 0.70
N PRO A 116 13.16 -8.70 1.44
CA PRO A 116 14.15 -9.75 1.16
C PRO A 116 14.02 -10.38 -0.23
N LEU A 117 12.79 -10.62 -0.71
CA LEU A 117 12.58 -11.17 -2.04
C LEU A 117 12.91 -10.15 -3.13
N LEU A 118 12.59 -8.88 -2.89
CA LEU A 118 12.93 -7.79 -3.80
C LEU A 118 14.45 -7.60 -3.91
N ASN A 119 15.17 -7.67 -2.79
CA ASN A 119 16.64 -7.62 -2.79
C ASN A 119 17.26 -8.78 -3.55
N ALA A 120 16.67 -9.97 -3.47
CA ALA A 120 17.09 -11.14 -4.24
C ALA A 120 16.71 -11.07 -5.73
N ALA A 121 16.16 -9.94 -6.20
CA ALA A 121 15.68 -9.72 -7.57
C ALA A 121 14.67 -10.79 -8.04
N ARG A 122 13.84 -11.30 -7.13
CA ARG A 122 12.78 -12.24 -7.47
C ARG A 122 11.53 -11.51 -7.96
N GLY A 123 10.86 -12.09 -8.95
CA GLY A 123 9.60 -11.54 -9.47
C GLY A 123 8.39 -11.75 -8.55
N ASP A 124 8.49 -12.66 -7.58
CA ASP A 124 7.44 -13.04 -6.63
C ASP A 124 7.52 -12.30 -5.28
N PHE A 125 8.04 -11.07 -5.28
CA PHE A 125 8.16 -10.22 -4.09
C PHE A 125 6.82 -9.62 -3.63
N ILE A 126 5.78 -9.66 -4.46
CA ILE A 126 4.42 -9.29 -4.09
C ILE A 126 3.75 -10.49 -3.42
N LEU A 127 3.39 -10.32 -2.17
CA LEU A 127 2.76 -11.36 -1.36
C LEU A 127 1.26 -11.05 -1.14
N PRO A 128 0.43 -12.04 -0.82
CA PRO A 128 -0.92 -11.78 -0.36
C PRO A 128 -0.87 -10.91 0.91
N PRO A 129 -1.80 -9.95 1.06
CA PRO A 129 -1.83 -9.09 2.22
C PRO A 129 -1.99 -9.93 3.50
N PRO A 130 -1.46 -9.45 4.64
CA PRO A 130 -1.66 -10.13 5.91
C PRO A 130 -3.16 -10.27 6.15
N ALA A 131 -3.60 -11.47 6.54
CA ALA A 131 -4.99 -11.65 6.97
C ALA A 131 -5.30 -10.55 8.00
N ALA A 132 -6.42 -9.82 7.77
CA ALA A 132 -6.82 -8.74 8.68
C ALA A 132 -6.72 -9.28 10.11
N ALA A 133 -5.84 -8.68 10.91
CA ALA A 133 -5.76 -9.02 12.32
C ALA A 133 -7.17 -8.88 12.87
N ALA A 134 -7.72 -9.97 13.43
CA ALA A 134 -8.98 -9.89 14.14
C ALA A 134 -8.90 -8.67 15.07
N PRO A 135 -9.95 -7.84 15.16
CA PRO A 135 -9.92 -6.66 15.99
C PRO A 135 -9.42 -7.08 17.37
N LYS A 136 -8.31 -6.47 17.80
CA LYS A 136 -7.75 -6.71 19.12
C LYS A 136 -8.92 -6.54 20.10
N PRO A 137 -9.21 -7.53 20.97
CA PRO A 137 -10.24 -7.36 21.97
C PRO A 137 -9.98 -6.03 22.68
N GLU A 138 -10.93 -5.12 22.66
CA GLU A 138 -10.83 -3.87 23.41
C GLU A 138 -10.47 -4.25 24.85
N GLU A 139 -9.29 -3.83 25.26
CA GLU A 139 -8.86 -3.94 26.65
C GLU A 139 -9.91 -3.24 27.48
N PRO A 140 -10.57 -3.93 28.44
CA PRO A 140 -11.63 -3.32 29.22
C PRO A 140 -11.07 -2.04 29.85
N ALA A 141 -11.77 -0.93 29.63
CA ALA A 141 -11.42 0.36 30.18
C ALA A 141 -11.13 0.21 31.67
N PRO A 142 -10.06 0.82 32.20
CA PRO A 142 -9.73 0.72 33.61
C PRO A 142 -10.93 1.19 34.43
N ALA A 143 -11.40 0.30 35.32
CA ALA A 143 -12.52 0.59 36.23
C ALA A 143 -12.25 1.89 36.97
N THR A 144 -13.11 2.86 36.80
CA THR A 144 -13.10 4.10 37.56
C THR A 144 -13.16 3.73 39.03
N PRO A 145 -12.22 4.18 39.90
CA PRO A 145 -12.32 3.90 41.32
C PRO A 145 -13.58 4.54 41.89
N GLU A 146 -14.48 3.71 42.42
CA GLU A 146 -15.62 4.18 43.17
C GLU A 146 -15.12 4.99 44.37
N THR A 147 -15.48 6.27 44.39
CA THR A 147 -15.28 7.15 45.54
C THR A 147 -16.18 6.67 46.67
N PRO A 148 -15.66 6.32 47.84
CA PRO A 148 -16.52 5.99 48.97
C PRO A 148 -17.26 7.27 49.41
N ASN A 149 -18.58 7.19 49.40
CA ASN A 149 -19.46 8.24 49.89
C ASN A 149 -19.45 8.23 51.43
N PRO A 150 -19.43 9.40 52.11
CA PRO A 150 -19.33 9.51 53.55
C PRO A 150 -20.59 9.06 54.30
#